data_0e37ff58e46555236c517dfcdf0d2f6e
#
_entry.id   0e37ff58e46555236c517dfcdf0d2f6e
#
_cell.length_a   1.000
_cell.length_b   1.000
_cell.length_c   1.000
_cell.angle_alpha   90.00
_cell.angle_beta   90.00
_cell.angle_gamma   90.00
#
_symmetry.space_group_name_H-M   'P 1'
#
loop_
_entity.id
_entity.type
_entity.pdbx_description
1 polymer ?
#
loop_
_entity_poly.entity_id
_entity_poly.type
_entity_poly.pdbx_seq_one_letter_code
_entity_poly.pdbx_strand_id
1 'polypeptide(L)'
;MECFHSIFKKEIPAFIADRLLESVWREALWLVNDNVATTEEIDDAIRYGFGLRWAQMGLFETYRLAGGEAGMRHFIAQFGPCLEWPWTHLTDVPEFTDELIDKVSNQSDDQSGQYSIDELMQKRDDNLVDFLKALKENRWGAGNLLKEYDETLSNPVNKLEFSKLDLSQPIDTYTTHIPKEWADYNGHMTEARYLDCFSEATTELMAIIGADEEYIANVGSYFTVETHIRHLDEVLIGERIYSKTQVIYGQNKKLHLFHWLHHNDGRLLATAEHMLIHVDLKTRGASMPSDLVMDRIERIYNAHKKLPSPEGISRAVGDKV
;
A
#
# COMPACT_ATOMS: atom_id res chain seq x y z
N MET A 1 3.49 -10.66 -31.11
CA MET A 1 3.42 -11.72 -30.07
C MET A 1 4.18 -12.90 -30.63
N GLU A 2 5.48 -12.96 -30.35
CA GLU A 2 6.29 -14.11 -30.77
C GLU A 2 5.90 -15.28 -29.88
N CYS A 3 5.41 -16.35 -30.48
CA CYS A 3 5.11 -17.60 -29.78
C CYS A 3 6.39 -18.15 -29.18
N PHE A 4 6.46 -18.29 -27.89
CA PHE A 4 7.53 -18.95 -27.17
C PHE A 4 7.59 -20.41 -27.66
N HIS A 5 8.55 -20.76 -28.51
CA HIS A 5 8.74 -22.13 -28.97
C HIS A 5 9.48 -22.89 -27.89
N SER A 6 8.72 -23.54 -26.99
CA SER A 6 9.29 -24.51 -26.07
C SER A 6 9.79 -25.72 -26.90
N ILE A 7 11.09 -25.95 -26.96
CA ILE A 7 11.68 -27.15 -27.56
C ILE A 7 11.41 -28.32 -26.62
N PHE A 8 10.42 -29.13 -26.93
CA PHE A 8 10.10 -30.31 -26.12
C PHE A 8 11.08 -31.45 -26.43
N LYS A 9 11.59 -32.10 -25.38
CA LYS A 9 12.47 -33.29 -25.50
C LYS A 9 11.73 -34.51 -26.03
N LYS A 10 10.40 -34.54 -25.91
CA LYS A 10 9.53 -35.64 -26.36
C LYS A 10 8.15 -35.08 -26.66
N GLU A 11 7.59 -35.47 -27.79
CA GLU A 11 6.20 -35.19 -28.13
C GLU A 11 5.27 -36.01 -27.24
N ILE A 12 4.25 -35.36 -26.69
CA ILE A 12 3.22 -35.96 -25.83
C ILE A 12 1.83 -35.45 -26.27
N PRO A 13 0.77 -36.27 -26.10
CA PRO A 13 -0.60 -35.78 -26.31
C PRO A 13 -0.89 -34.54 -25.47
N ALA A 14 -1.54 -33.54 -26.08
CA ALA A 14 -1.94 -32.27 -25.46
C ALA A 14 -0.78 -31.37 -25.04
N PHE A 15 0.47 -31.68 -25.36
CA PHE A 15 1.66 -30.93 -24.96
C PHE A 15 1.69 -30.65 -23.44
N ILE A 16 2.58 -29.75 -22.97
CA ILE A 16 2.70 -29.46 -21.53
C ILE A 16 1.57 -28.52 -21.06
N ALA A 17 1.33 -27.45 -21.82
CA ALA A 17 0.40 -26.41 -21.40
C ALA A 17 -1.05 -26.92 -21.32
N ASP A 18 -1.52 -27.58 -22.37
CA ASP A 18 -2.88 -28.11 -22.41
C ASP A 18 -3.09 -29.22 -21.39
N ARG A 19 -2.05 -30.06 -21.15
CA ARG A 19 -2.16 -31.12 -20.14
C ARG A 19 -2.31 -30.56 -18.72
N LEU A 20 -1.59 -29.47 -18.41
CA LEU A 20 -1.75 -28.79 -17.11
C LEU A 20 -3.09 -28.08 -17.01
N LEU A 21 -3.51 -27.39 -18.08
CA LEU A 21 -4.80 -26.71 -18.15
C LEU A 21 -5.96 -27.70 -17.96
N GLU A 22 -5.93 -28.84 -18.65
CA GLU A 22 -6.94 -29.90 -18.52
C GLU A 22 -7.02 -30.48 -17.12
N SER A 23 -5.90 -30.55 -16.41
CA SER A 23 -5.88 -31.05 -15.01
C SER A 23 -6.63 -30.08 -14.09
N VAL A 24 -6.38 -28.79 -14.22
CA VAL A 24 -7.06 -27.75 -13.43
C VAL A 24 -8.55 -27.70 -13.79
N TRP A 25 -8.89 -27.74 -15.08
CA TRP A 25 -10.29 -27.70 -15.51
C TRP A 25 -11.08 -28.92 -15.05
N ARG A 26 -10.49 -30.10 -15.12
CA ARG A 26 -11.13 -31.33 -14.66
C ARG A 26 -11.47 -31.29 -13.17
N GLU A 27 -10.56 -30.80 -12.36
CA GLU A 27 -10.80 -30.60 -10.93
C GLU A 27 -11.89 -29.54 -10.68
N ALA A 28 -11.85 -28.44 -11.42
CA ALA A 28 -12.85 -27.37 -11.32
C ALA A 28 -14.28 -27.88 -11.63
N LEU A 29 -14.44 -28.78 -12.65
CA LEU A 29 -15.73 -29.38 -12.96
C LEU A 29 -16.25 -30.25 -11.81
N TRP A 30 -15.39 -30.97 -11.08
CA TRP A 30 -15.79 -31.74 -9.91
C TRP A 30 -16.24 -30.82 -8.77
N LEU A 31 -15.58 -29.72 -8.52
CA LEU A 31 -15.96 -28.73 -7.50
C LEU A 31 -17.37 -28.18 -7.78
N VAL A 32 -17.70 -27.92 -9.05
CA VAL A 32 -19.04 -27.47 -9.44
C VAL A 32 -20.06 -28.61 -9.33
N ASN A 33 -19.72 -29.82 -9.83
CA ASN A 33 -20.59 -30.96 -9.78
C ASN A 33 -21.02 -31.36 -8.36
N ASP A 34 -20.08 -31.29 -7.43
CA ASP A 34 -20.27 -31.64 -6.03
C ASP A 34 -20.86 -30.50 -5.19
N ASN A 35 -21.21 -29.37 -5.84
CA ASN A 35 -21.77 -28.17 -5.21
C ASN A 35 -20.85 -27.57 -4.12
N VAL A 36 -19.54 -27.69 -4.30
CA VAL A 36 -18.53 -27.13 -3.40
C VAL A 36 -18.34 -25.63 -3.69
N ALA A 37 -18.30 -25.26 -4.97
CA ALA A 37 -18.10 -23.88 -5.40
C ALA A 37 -18.79 -23.59 -6.74
N THR A 38 -19.12 -22.33 -6.96
CA THR A 38 -19.58 -21.80 -8.25
C THR A 38 -18.39 -21.57 -9.20
N THR A 39 -18.67 -21.39 -10.48
CA THR A 39 -17.64 -21.03 -11.47
C THR A 39 -16.93 -19.73 -11.12
N GLU A 40 -17.65 -18.74 -10.58
CA GLU A 40 -17.11 -17.45 -10.14
C GLU A 40 -16.16 -17.61 -8.95
N GLU A 41 -16.53 -18.37 -7.94
CA GLU A 41 -15.69 -18.64 -6.77
C GLU A 41 -14.42 -19.41 -7.13
N ILE A 42 -14.48 -20.33 -8.10
CA ILE A 42 -13.31 -21.05 -8.62
C ILE A 42 -12.39 -20.08 -9.36
N ASP A 43 -12.96 -19.26 -10.24
CA ASP A 43 -12.21 -18.23 -10.97
C ASP A 43 -11.54 -17.23 -10.01
N ASP A 44 -12.22 -16.85 -8.94
CA ASP A 44 -11.69 -15.93 -7.92
C ASP A 44 -10.58 -16.57 -7.09
N ALA A 45 -10.69 -17.86 -6.75
CA ALA A 45 -9.63 -18.61 -6.10
C ALA A 45 -8.34 -18.63 -6.94
N ILE A 46 -8.47 -18.72 -8.27
CA ILE A 46 -7.34 -18.63 -9.20
C ILE A 46 -6.83 -17.19 -9.32
N ARG A 47 -7.72 -16.23 -9.61
CA ARG A 47 -7.39 -14.82 -9.87
C ARG A 47 -6.71 -14.13 -8.69
N TYR A 48 -7.23 -14.37 -7.47
CA TYR A 48 -6.75 -13.70 -6.25
C TYR A 48 -5.73 -14.55 -5.48
N GLY A 49 -5.60 -15.82 -5.85
CA GLY A 49 -4.74 -16.79 -5.20
C GLY A 49 -3.47 -17.12 -5.98
N PHE A 50 -3.35 -18.39 -6.36
CA PHE A 50 -2.12 -18.92 -6.95
C PHE A 50 -1.84 -18.45 -8.38
N GLY A 51 -2.84 -18.00 -9.14
CA GLY A 51 -2.68 -17.56 -10.52
C GLY A 51 -1.72 -16.40 -10.68
N LEU A 52 -1.73 -15.43 -9.78
CA LEU A 52 -0.79 -14.29 -9.78
C LEU A 52 0.67 -14.76 -9.60
N ARG A 53 0.90 -15.77 -8.79
CA ARG A 53 2.24 -16.33 -8.58
C ARG A 53 2.69 -17.14 -9.80
N TRP A 54 1.80 -17.93 -10.36
CA TRP A 54 2.10 -18.73 -11.55
C TRP A 54 2.36 -17.89 -12.79
N ALA A 55 1.75 -16.73 -12.91
CA ALA A 55 1.99 -15.81 -14.02
C ALA A 55 3.45 -15.31 -14.08
N GLN A 56 4.13 -15.23 -12.94
CA GLN A 56 5.51 -14.73 -12.87
C GLN A 56 6.57 -15.82 -12.65
N MET A 57 6.26 -16.87 -11.88
CA MET A 57 7.23 -17.87 -11.46
C MET A 57 6.92 -19.28 -11.97
N GLY A 58 5.70 -19.53 -12.45
CA GLY A 58 5.26 -20.88 -12.76
C GLY A 58 5.06 -21.74 -11.51
N LEU A 59 4.96 -23.06 -11.71
CA LEU A 59 4.60 -24.01 -10.66
C LEU A 59 5.81 -24.36 -9.76
N PHE A 60 6.87 -24.88 -10.36
CA PHE A 60 7.98 -25.43 -9.58
C PHE A 60 8.80 -24.37 -8.88
N GLU A 61 8.99 -23.22 -9.48
CA GLU A 61 9.69 -22.10 -8.84
C GLU A 61 8.91 -21.54 -7.65
N THR A 62 7.57 -21.45 -7.75
CA THR A 62 6.71 -21.11 -6.61
C THR A 62 6.91 -22.11 -5.46
N TYR A 63 7.00 -23.40 -5.75
CA TYR A 63 7.17 -24.44 -4.72
C TYR A 63 8.61 -24.53 -4.20
N ARG A 64 9.60 -24.22 -5.03
CA ARG A 64 10.98 -24.05 -4.56
C ARG A 64 11.07 -22.99 -3.48
N LEU A 65 10.43 -21.85 -3.71
CA LEU A 65 10.35 -20.73 -2.76
C LEU A 65 9.69 -21.18 -1.44
N ALA A 66 8.58 -21.91 -1.52
CA ALA A 66 7.87 -22.43 -0.35
C ALA A 66 8.71 -23.45 0.45
N GLY A 67 9.69 -24.10 -0.16
CA GLY A 67 10.64 -24.99 0.51
C GLY A 67 11.71 -24.27 1.32
N GLY A 68 11.82 -22.94 1.26
CA GLY A 68 12.81 -22.15 1.96
C GLY A 68 14.25 -22.46 1.51
N GLU A 69 15.22 -22.22 2.36
CA GLU A 69 16.65 -22.43 2.07
C GLU A 69 17.00 -23.87 1.64
N ALA A 70 16.23 -24.86 2.07
CA ALA A 70 16.41 -26.25 1.68
C ALA A 70 15.77 -26.61 0.32
N GLY A 71 15.07 -25.63 -0.31
CA GLY A 71 14.58 -25.69 -1.68
C GLY A 71 13.55 -26.77 -1.96
N MET A 72 13.50 -27.21 -3.23
CA MET A 72 12.48 -28.13 -3.73
C MET A 72 12.52 -29.50 -3.03
N ARG A 73 13.71 -30.02 -2.65
CA ARG A 73 13.82 -31.29 -1.92
C ARG A 73 13.06 -31.26 -0.59
N HIS A 74 13.16 -30.16 0.14
CA HIS A 74 12.43 -29.98 1.39
C HIS A 74 10.93 -29.88 1.15
N PHE A 75 10.52 -29.11 0.15
CA PHE A 75 9.12 -28.97 -0.22
C PHE A 75 8.48 -30.33 -0.56
N ILE A 76 9.14 -31.13 -1.39
CA ILE A 76 8.64 -32.49 -1.75
C ILE A 76 8.57 -33.39 -0.53
N ALA A 77 9.58 -33.39 0.33
CA ALA A 77 9.58 -34.21 1.54
C ALA A 77 8.44 -33.85 2.51
N GLN A 78 8.12 -32.56 2.59
CA GLN A 78 7.11 -32.04 3.52
C GLN A 78 5.69 -32.17 2.93
N PHE A 79 5.48 -31.81 1.67
CA PHE A 79 4.16 -31.71 1.05
C PHE A 79 3.84 -32.81 0.05
N GLY A 80 4.84 -33.54 -0.45
CA GLY A 80 4.64 -34.66 -1.36
C GLY A 80 3.63 -35.70 -0.84
N PRO A 81 3.73 -36.15 0.42
CA PRO A 81 2.77 -37.10 0.99
C PRO A 81 1.32 -36.61 1.00
N CYS A 82 1.07 -35.29 1.00
CA CYS A 82 -0.28 -34.73 0.94
C CYS A 82 -0.99 -35.00 -0.39
N LEU A 83 -0.25 -35.29 -1.46
CA LEU A 83 -0.83 -35.62 -2.77
C LEU A 83 -1.54 -36.97 -2.80
N GLU A 84 -1.29 -37.83 -1.81
CA GLU A 84 -2.01 -39.11 -1.63
C GLU A 84 -3.34 -38.91 -0.89
N TRP A 85 -3.58 -37.71 -0.33
CA TRP A 85 -4.80 -37.42 0.39
C TRP A 85 -5.96 -37.15 -0.59
N PRO A 86 -7.20 -37.53 -0.23
CA PRO A 86 -8.35 -37.40 -1.12
C PRO A 86 -8.87 -35.95 -1.20
N TRP A 87 -7.98 -34.99 -1.39
CA TRP A 87 -8.35 -33.57 -1.57
C TRP A 87 -8.85 -33.28 -2.98
N THR A 88 -8.46 -34.12 -3.94
CA THR A 88 -8.80 -33.98 -5.34
C THR A 88 -9.29 -35.32 -5.89
N HIS A 89 -9.95 -35.27 -7.05
CA HIS A 89 -10.23 -36.48 -7.83
C HIS A 89 -9.04 -36.98 -8.63
N LEU A 90 -7.92 -36.24 -8.62
CA LEU A 90 -6.65 -36.59 -9.26
C LEU A 90 -5.70 -37.20 -8.22
N THR A 91 -5.99 -38.41 -7.77
CA THR A 91 -5.24 -39.06 -6.68
C THR A 91 -4.09 -39.95 -7.15
N ASP A 92 -3.93 -40.17 -8.46
CA ASP A 92 -2.84 -40.94 -9.03
C ASP A 92 -1.58 -40.10 -9.13
N VAL A 93 -0.61 -40.35 -8.27
CA VAL A 93 0.66 -39.64 -8.19
C VAL A 93 1.83 -40.62 -8.43
N PRO A 94 2.94 -40.18 -9.06
CA PRO A 94 4.12 -41.03 -9.19
C PRO A 94 4.77 -41.29 -7.83
N GLU A 95 5.37 -42.47 -7.67
CA GLU A 95 6.14 -42.80 -6.48
C GLU A 95 7.33 -41.83 -6.34
N PHE A 96 7.52 -41.27 -5.14
CA PHE A 96 8.62 -40.35 -4.84
C PHE A 96 9.93 -41.10 -4.58
N THR A 97 10.47 -41.71 -5.63
CA THR A 97 11.78 -42.33 -5.58
C THR A 97 12.90 -41.28 -5.46
N ASP A 98 14.04 -41.67 -4.90
CA ASP A 98 15.23 -40.79 -4.84
C ASP A 98 15.59 -40.23 -6.23
N GLU A 99 15.47 -41.08 -7.27
CA GLU A 99 15.73 -40.66 -8.66
C GLU A 99 14.77 -39.53 -9.12
N LEU A 100 13.49 -39.61 -8.80
CA LEU A 100 12.50 -38.56 -9.13
C LEU A 100 12.76 -37.29 -8.34
N ILE A 101 13.04 -37.42 -7.03
CA ILE A 101 13.34 -36.28 -6.15
C ILE A 101 14.60 -35.56 -6.62
N ASP A 102 15.67 -36.28 -6.91
CA ASP A 102 16.94 -35.72 -7.42
C ASP A 102 16.74 -35.03 -8.77
N LYS A 103 15.97 -35.64 -9.65
CA LYS A 103 15.65 -35.07 -10.96
C LYS A 103 14.93 -33.74 -10.86
N VAL A 104 13.87 -33.64 -10.04
CA VAL A 104 13.09 -32.42 -9.86
C VAL A 104 13.93 -31.34 -9.14
N SER A 105 14.68 -31.71 -8.12
CA SER A 105 15.54 -30.81 -7.36
C SER A 105 16.64 -30.19 -8.24
N ASN A 106 17.39 -31.04 -8.99
CA ASN A 106 18.46 -30.57 -9.86
C ASN A 106 17.93 -29.67 -10.97
N GLN A 107 16.80 -30.01 -11.59
CA GLN A 107 16.17 -29.13 -12.59
C GLN A 107 15.71 -27.80 -11.99
N SER A 108 15.21 -27.78 -10.75
CA SER A 108 14.85 -26.55 -10.04
C SER A 108 16.09 -25.72 -9.71
N ASP A 109 17.20 -26.34 -9.36
CA ASP A 109 18.48 -25.65 -9.11
C ASP A 109 19.07 -25.08 -10.41
N ASP A 110 19.02 -25.82 -11.52
CA ASP A 110 19.44 -25.33 -12.84
C ASP A 110 18.60 -24.12 -13.30
N GLN A 111 17.31 -24.10 -12.95
CA GLN A 111 16.39 -23.02 -13.32
C GLN A 111 16.66 -21.73 -12.53
N SER A 112 16.78 -21.81 -11.22
CA SER A 112 16.80 -20.63 -10.33
C SER A 112 17.77 -20.69 -9.16
N GLY A 113 18.60 -21.73 -9.07
CA GLY A 113 19.58 -21.91 -7.99
C GLY A 113 20.71 -20.87 -7.93
N GLN A 114 20.84 -20.02 -8.95
CA GLN A 114 21.74 -18.86 -8.96
C GLN A 114 21.26 -17.71 -8.05
N TYR A 115 19.98 -17.73 -7.63
CA TYR A 115 19.41 -16.76 -6.73
C TYR A 115 19.23 -17.37 -5.35
N SER A 116 19.48 -16.59 -4.31
CA SER A 116 19.05 -16.94 -2.96
C SER A 116 17.51 -16.90 -2.85
N ILE A 117 16.96 -17.54 -1.84
CA ILE A 117 15.52 -17.49 -1.58
C ILE A 117 15.05 -16.06 -1.32
N ASP A 118 15.84 -15.24 -0.62
CA ASP A 118 15.52 -13.83 -0.37
C ASP A 118 15.47 -13.02 -1.68
N GLU A 119 16.39 -13.26 -2.63
CA GLU A 119 16.35 -12.61 -3.94
C GLU A 119 15.14 -13.05 -4.76
N LEU A 120 14.74 -14.31 -4.71
CA LEU A 120 13.54 -14.81 -5.38
C LEU A 120 12.27 -14.21 -4.74
N MET A 121 12.23 -14.11 -3.42
CA MET A 121 11.13 -13.47 -2.69
C MET A 121 10.98 -12.00 -3.09
N GLN A 122 12.09 -11.26 -3.11
CA GLN A 122 12.07 -9.84 -3.51
C GLN A 122 11.56 -9.68 -4.95
N LYS A 123 12.08 -10.46 -5.90
CA LYS A 123 11.63 -10.45 -7.30
C LYS A 123 10.14 -10.74 -7.43
N ARG A 124 9.64 -11.75 -6.69
CA ARG A 124 8.20 -12.08 -6.67
C ARG A 124 7.38 -10.90 -6.15
N ASP A 125 7.79 -10.30 -5.05
CA ASP A 125 7.03 -9.24 -4.39
C ASP A 125 7.00 -7.97 -5.26
N ASP A 126 8.12 -7.59 -5.86
CA ASP A 126 8.20 -6.47 -6.79
C ASP A 126 7.28 -6.69 -8.01
N ASN A 127 7.34 -7.88 -8.61
CA ASN A 127 6.47 -8.22 -9.74
C ASN A 127 4.99 -8.25 -9.37
N LEU A 128 4.65 -8.79 -8.19
CA LEU A 128 3.26 -8.80 -7.70
C LEU A 128 2.72 -7.37 -7.53
N VAL A 129 3.52 -6.48 -6.97
CA VAL A 129 3.14 -5.07 -6.80
C VAL A 129 2.89 -4.42 -8.16
N ASP A 130 3.73 -4.67 -9.16
CA ASP A 130 3.57 -4.08 -10.49
C ASP A 130 2.39 -4.70 -11.27
N PHE A 131 2.15 -6.00 -11.17
CA PHE A 131 0.93 -6.62 -11.69
C PHE A 131 -0.33 -6.04 -11.05
N LEU A 132 -0.32 -5.88 -9.73
CA LEU A 132 -1.45 -5.34 -9.00
C LEU A 132 -1.71 -3.87 -9.34
N LYS A 133 -0.66 -3.05 -9.54
CA LYS A 133 -0.79 -1.68 -10.04
C LYS A 133 -1.42 -1.65 -11.43
N ALA A 134 -0.93 -2.47 -12.37
CA ALA A 134 -1.47 -2.55 -13.71
C ALA A 134 -2.94 -3.02 -13.74
N LEU A 135 -3.29 -4.03 -12.93
CA LEU A 135 -4.67 -4.51 -12.79
C LEU A 135 -5.58 -3.44 -12.17
N LYS A 136 -5.07 -2.66 -11.21
CA LYS A 136 -5.79 -1.56 -10.56
C LYS A 136 -6.12 -0.44 -11.54
N GLU A 137 -5.15 -0.03 -12.39
CA GLU A 137 -5.37 0.96 -13.44
C GLU A 137 -6.44 0.51 -14.44
N ASN A 138 -6.43 -0.76 -14.82
CA ASN A 138 -7.39 -1.35 -15.75
C ASN A 138 -8.73 -1.71 -15.10
N ARG A 139 -8.87 -1.59 -13.80
CA ARG A 139 -10.09 -1.94 -13.04
C ARG A 139 -10.56 -3.37 -13.33
N TRP A 140 -9.66 -4.34 -13.22
CA TRP A 140 -9.94 -5.73 -13.54
C TRP A 140 -9.41 -6.70 -12.48
N GLY A 141 -10.16 -7.76 -12.19
CA GLY A 141 -9.77 -8.84 -11.26
C GLY A 141 -9.33 -8.31 -9.90
N ALA A 142 -8.16 -8.72 -9.42
CA ALA A 142 -7.58 -8.26 -8.15
C ALA A 142 -7.37 -6.74 -8.08
N GLY A 143 -7.27 -6.06 -9.22
CA GLY A 143 -7.17 -4.62 -9.30
C GLY A 143 -8.42 -3.88 -8.85
N ASN A 144 -9.62 -4.44 -9.08
CA ASN A 144 -10.86 -3.89 -8.54
C ASN A 144 -10.88 -3.95 -7.02
N LEU A 145 -10.52 -5.10 -6.46
CA LEU A 145 -10.48 -5.28 -5.00
C LEU A 145 -9.51 -4.29 -4.34
N LEU A 146 -8.33 -4.10 -4.94
CA LEU A 146 -7.37 -3.11 -4.46
C LEU A 146 -7.91 -1.69 -4.56
N LYS A 147 -8.60 -1.37 -5.64
CA LYS A 147 -9.20 -0.05 -5.81
C LYS A 147 -10.30 0.20 -4.78
N GLU A 148 -11.20 -0.76 -4.58
CA GLU A 148 -12.24 -0.70 -3.54
C GLU A 148 -11.62 -0.58 -2.15
N TYR A 149 -10.53 -1.30 -1.88
CA TYR A 149 -9.78 -1.21 -0.64
C TYR A 149 -9.13 0.16 -0.47
N ASP A 150 -8.50 0.71 -1.50
CA ASP A 150 -7.94 2.06 -1.46
C ASP A 150 -9.03 3.12 -1.33
N GLU A 151 -10.19 2.94 -1.97
CA GLU A 151 -11.35 3.81 -1.79
C GLU A 151 -11.90 3.74 -0.36
N THR A 152 -11.85 2.58 0.29
CA THR A 152 -12.20 2.44 1.72
C THR A 152 -11.14 3.02 2.64
N LEU A 153 -9.86 2.90 2.28
CA LEU A 153 -8.76 3.55 3.01
C LEU A 153 -8.70 5.07 2.73
N SER A 154 -8.98 5.45 1.48
CA SER A 154 -9.04 6.84 1.02
C SER A 154 -10.39 7.49 1.28
N ASN A 155 -11.43 6.70 1.65
CA ASN A 155 -12.59 7.27 2.29
C ASN A 155 -12.14 7.68 3.69
N PRO A 156 -11.81 8.95 3.90
CA PRO A 156 -11.59 9.42 5.25
C PRO A 156 -12.88 9.09 5.97
N VAL A 157 -12.75 8.47 7.11
CA VAL A 157 -13.80 8.48 8.12
C VAL A 157 -14.28 9.92 8.20
N ASN A 158 -15.39 10.23 7.52
CA ASN A 158 -15.93 11.57 7.25
C ASN A 158 -14.93 12.49 6.51
N LYS A 159 -15.10 12.68 5.18
CA LYS A 159 -14.68 13.95 4.58
C LYS A 159 -15.34 15.02 5.43
N LEU A 160 -14.56 15.68 6.26
CA LEU A 160 -15.07 16.75 7.12
C LEU A 160 -15.59 17.84 6.20
N GLU A 161 -16.90 17.87 6.01
CA GLU A 161 -17.52 18.96 5.25
C GLU A 161 -17.23 20.27 5.99
N PHE A 162 -16.70 21.24 5.29
CA PHE A 162 -16.37 22.55 5.84
C PHE A 162 -17.52 23.14 6.71
N SER A 163 -18.77 22.89 6.31
CA SER A 163 -19.97 23.35 7.00
C SER A 163 -20.21 22.73 8.38
N LYS A 164 -19.59 21.59 8.65
CA LYS A 164 -19.74 20.81 9.90
C LYS A 164 -18.55 20.97 10.86
N LEU A 165 -17.56 21.78 10.49
CA LEU A 165 -16.38 21.99 11.32
C LEU A 165 -16.69 22.80 12.57
N ASP A 166 -16.19 22.34 13.70
CA ASP A 166 -16.07 23.16 14.91
C ASP A 166 -14.76 23.97 14.86
N LEU A 167 -14.88 25.22 14.44
CA LEU A 167 -13.75 26.14 14.37
C LEU A 167 -13.38 26.78 15.72
N SER A 168 -14.03 26.42 16.80
CA SER A 168 -13.68 26.90 18.15
C SER A 168 -12.45 26.18 18.75
N GLN A 169 -11.90 25.22 18.06
CA GLN A 169 -10.72 24.43 18.44
C GLN A 169 -9.90 24.07 17.20
N PRO A 170 -8.64 23.58 17.34
CA PRO A 170 -7.87 23.06 16.25
C PRO A 170 -8.58 21.89 15.54
N ILE A 171 -8.51 21.83 14.23
CA ILE A 171 -9.21 20.87 13.39
C ILE A 171 -8.50 19.51 13.47
N ASP A 172 -9.23 18.42 13.66
CA ASP A 172 -8.70 17.07 13.52
C ASP A 172 -8.48 16.79 12.02
N THR A 173 -7.22 16.67 11.62
CA THR A 173 -6.83 16.60 10.19
C THR A 173 -6.25 15.28 9.76
N TYR A 174 -5.83 14.42 10.67
CA TYR A 174 -5.23 13.13 10.29
C TYR A 174 -5.32 12.11 11.41
N THR A 175 -5.49 10.84 11.06
CA THR A 175 -5.39 9.71 12.00
C THR A 175 -4.92 8.47 11.28
N THR A 176 -4.01 7.72 11.89
CA THR A 176 -3.53 6.45 11.35
C THR A 176 -3.01 5.53 12.45
N HIS A 177 -2.65 4.30 12.07
CA HIS A 177 -1.84 3.39 12.89
C HIS A 177 -0.45 3.33 12.29
N ILE A 178 0.58 3.19 13.13
CA ILE A 178 1.98 3.12 12.68
C ILE A 178 2.21 1.77 11.98
N PRO A 179 2.42 1.74 10.65
CA PRO A 179 2.68 0.50 9.95
C PRO A 179 4.13 0.04 10.17
N LYS A 180 4.40 -1.25 9.95
CA LYS A 180 5.70 -1.86 10.22
C LYS A 180 6.85 -1.21 9.42
N GLU A 181 6.59 -0.79 8.21
CA GLU A 181 7.54 -0.14 7.29
C GLU A 181 7.93 1.29 7.69
N TRP A 182 7.27 1.86 8.70
CA TRP A 182 7.62 3.17 9.26
C TRP A 182 8.61 3.08 10.41
N ALA A 183 8.91 1.87 10.87
CA ALA A 183 9.79 1.66 12.00
C ALA A 183 11.27 1.64 11.64
N ASP A 184 12.09 2.09 12.57
CA ASP A 184 13.52 1.90 12.57
C ASP A 184 13.90 0.53 13.19
N TYR A 185 15.20 0.28 13.35
CA TYR A 185 15.75 -0.94 13.94
C TYR A 185 15.40 -1.11 15.45
N ASN A 186 14.91 -0.06 16.12
CA ASN A 186 14.45 -0.11 17.52
C ASN A 186 12.94 -0.37 17.62
N GLY A 187 12.22 -0.42 16.50
CA GLY A 187 10.77 -0.60 16.48
C GLY A 187 9.96 0.69 16.68
N HIS A 188 10.61 1.85 16.69
CA HIS A 188 9.97 3.16 16.79
C HIS A 188 9.80 3.81 15.43
N MET A 189 8.80 4.67 15.29
CA MET A 189 8.57 5.43 14.05
C MET A 189 9.78 6.31 13.72
N THR A 190 10.30 6.18 12.49
CA THR A 190 11.48 6.95 12.04
C THR A 190 11.18 8.44 11.95
N GLU A 191 12.22 9.26 12.15
CA GLU A 191 12.13 10.73 12.12
C GLU A 191 11.40 11.28 10.90
N ALA A 192 11.68 10.76 9.70
CA ALA A 192 11.08 11.22 8.46
C ALA A 192 9.56 11.02 8.42
N ARG A 193 9.02 9.99 9.09
CA ARG A 193 7.60 9.67 9.09
C ARG A 193 6.74 10.65 9.88
N TYR A 194 7.33 11.39 10.82
CA TYR A 194 6.63 12.50 11.46
C TYR A 194 6.31 13.61 10.46
N LEU A 195 7.23 13.91 9.53
CA LEU A 195 6.96 14.86 8.45
C LEU A 195 5.87 14.36 7.50
N ASP A 196 5.86 13.06 7.17
CA ASP A 196 4.81 12.46 6.36
C ASP A 196 3.44 12.65 7.02
N CYS A 197 3.30 12.40 8.33
CA CYS A 197 2.06 12.63 9.07
C CYS A 197 1.58 14.08 9.00
N PHE A 198 2.49 15.04 9.09
CA PHE A 198 2.15 16.46 8.99
C PHE A 198 1.81 16.90 7.57
N SER A 199 2.44 16.27 6.57
CA SER A 199 2.09 16.45 5.16
C SER A 199 0.68 15.94 4.86
N GLU A 200 0.32 14.76 5.38
CA GLU A 200 -1.03 14.22 5.26
C GLU A 200 -2.07 15.12 5.98
N ALA A 201 -1.76 15.60 7.18
CA ALA A 201 -2.61 16.55 7.89
C ALA A 201 -2.82 17.86 7.12
N THR A 202 -1.80 18.31 6.39
CA THR A 202 -1.90 19.47 5.49
C THR A 202 -2.78 19.13 4.28
N THR A 203 -2.61 17.97 3.66
CA THR A 203 -3.41 17.51 2.52
C THR A 203 -4.89 17.42 2.87
N GLU A 204 -5.22 16.86 4.03
CA GLU A 204 -6.60 16.82 4.52
C GLU A 204 -7.20 18.24 4.73
N LEU A 205 -6.42 19.16 5.31
CA LEU A 205 -6.85 20.54 5.42
C LEU A 205 -7.10 21.17 4.03
N MET A 206 -6.23 20.88 3.03
CA MET A 206 -6.43 21.36 1.66
C MET A 206 -7.74 20.84 1.07
N ALA A 207 -8.07 19.56 1.25
CA ALA A 207 -9.34 18.99 0.82
C ALA A 207 -10.54 19.67 1.52
N ILE A 208 -10.46 19.90 2.82
CA ILE A 208 -11.50 20.61 3.61
C ILE A 208 -11.78 22.02 3.06
N ILE A 209 -10.74 22.76 2.73
CA ILE A 209 -10.90 24.12 2.20
C ILE A 209 -11.27 24.17 0.71
N GLY A 210 -11.27 23.02 0.01
CA GLY A 210 -11.61 22.89 -1.40
C GLY A 210 -10.41 23.08 -2.35
N ALA A 211 -9.19 22.95 -1.85
CA ALA A 211 -7.98 22.88 -2.65
C ALA A 211 -7.62 21.42 -2.92
N ASP A 212 -8.58 20.65 -3.43
CA ASP A 212 -8.52 19.23 -3.75
C ASP A 212 -7.86 18.96 -5.12
N GLU A 213 -7.88 17.71 -5.58
CA GLU A 213 -7.29 17.30 -6.85
C GLU A 213 -7.85 18.05 -8.06
N GLU A 214 -9.17 18.32 -8.08
CA GLU A 214 -9.80 19.07 -9.16
C GLU A 214 -9.32 20.54 -9.17
N TYR A 215 -9.19 21.12 -8.01
CA TYR A 215 -8.63 22.46 -7.83
C TYR A 215 -7.17 22.52 -8.29
N ILE A 216 -6.36 21.54 -7.91
CA ILE A 216 -4.95 21.45 -8.29
C ILE A 216 -4.81 21.36 -9.81
N ALA A 217 -5.64 20.55 -10.47
CA ALA A 217 -5.60 20.38 -11.92
C ALA A 217 -5.95 21.67 -12.69
N ASN A 218 -6.78 22.56 -12.14
CA ASN A 218 -7.36 23.66 -12.87
C ASN A 218 -6.90 25.07 -12.41
N VAL A 219 -6.50 25.23 -11.16
CA VAL A 219 -6.24 26.54 -10.55
C VAL A 219 -4.81 26.68 -10.05
N GLY A 220 -4.39 25.83 -9.11
CA GLY A 220 -3.09 25.91 -8.49
C GLY A 220 -2.98 25.05 -7.22
N SER A 221 -1.91 25.22 -6.45
CA SER A 221 -1.68 24.44 -5.23
C SER A 221 -0.94 25.28 -4.19
N TYR A 222 -1.03 24.85 -2.92
CA TYR A 222 -0.19 25.39 -1.85
C TYR A 222 1.11 24.60 -1.76
N PHE A 223 2.23 25.32 -1.87
CA PHE A 223 3.56 24.75 -1.73
C PHE A 223 4.13 25.11 -0.37
N THR A 224 4.56 24.10 0.37
CA THR A 224 5.30 24.29 1.62
C THR A 224 6.69 24.86 1.29
N VAL A 225 7.00 26.02 1.84
CA VAL A 225 8.27 26.73 1.59
C VAL A 225 9.18 26.72 2.80
N GLU A 226 8.63 26.45 3.99
CA GLU A 226 9.40 26.34 5.22
C GLU A 226 8.69 25.39 6.18
N THR A 227 9.46 24.56 6.87
CA THR A 227 8.97 23.62 7.87
C THR A 227 9.89 23.60 9.08
N HIS A 228 9.32 23.68 10.27
CA HIS A 228 10.01 23.45 11.52
C HIS A 228 9.31 22.33 12.31
N ILE A 229 10.03 21.26 12.63
CA ILE A 229 9.49 20.10 13.36
C ILE A 229 10.21 19.99 14.71
N ARG A 230 9.44 19.62 15.75
CA ARG A 230 9.95 19.26 17.05
C ARG A 230 9.50 17.86 17.40
N HIS A 231 10.44 16.96 17.62
CA HIS A 231 10.19 15.60 18.14
C HIS A 231 10.21 15.67 19.65
N LEU A 232 9.13 15.23 20.29
CA LEU A 232 8.92 15.36 21.75
C LEU A 232 8.82 14.02 22.44
N ASP A 233 8.30 13.00 21.74
CA ASP A 233 8.14 11.66 22.26
C ASP A 233 8.16 10.64 21.12
N GLU A 234 8.30 9.37 21.45
CA GLU A 234 8.36 8.25 20.50
C GLU A 234 7.04 7.49 20.41
N VAL A 235 6.86 6.70 19.34
CA VAL A 235 5.69 5.87 19.10
C VAL A 235 6.09 4.56 18.47
N LEU A 236 5.45 3.45 18.87
CA LEU A 236 5.73 2.09 18.43
C LEU A 236 4.85 1.67 17.24
N ILE A 237 5.29 0.60 16.55
CA ILE A 237 4.51 -0.06 15.50
C ILE A 237 3.14 -0.47 16.03
N GLY A 238 2.08 -0.27 15.23
CA GLY A 238 0.71 -0.67 15.54
C GLY A 238 -0.05 0.31 16.44
N GLU A 239 0.64 1.26 17.06
CA GLU A 239 -0.03 2.29 17.86
C GLU A 239 -0.77 3.29 16.98
N ARG A 240 -1.86 3.84 17.51
CA ARG A 240 -2.69 4.83 16.80
C ARG A 240 -2.25 6.25 17.17
N ILE A 241 -2.15 7.09 16.13
CA ILE A 241 -1.83 8.51 16.24
C ILE A 241 -2.90 9.36 15.55
N TYR A 242 -3.00 10.63 15.98
CA TYR A 242 -3.86 11.61 15.32
C TYR A 242 -3.23 13.00 15.32
N SER A 243 -3.59 13.82 14.32
CA SER A 243 -3.09 15.18 14.18
C SER A 243 -4.21 16.21 14.31
N LYS A 244 -3.90 17.31 14.98
CA LYS A 244 -4.72 18.52 15.03
C LYS A 244 -4.00 19.68 14.36
N THR A 245 -4.76 20.53 13.66
CA THR A 245 -4.21 21.66 12.89
C THR A 245 -4.85 22.97 13.28
N GLN A 246 -4.03 23.97 13.57
CA GLN A 246 -4.44 25.35 13.75
C GLN A 246 -3.94 26.23 12.61
N VAL A 247 -4.80 27.03 12.01
CA VAL A 247 -4.41 28.08 11.05
C VAL A 247 -3.95 29.28 11.84
N ILE A 248 -2.66 29.59 11.77
CA ILE A 248 -2.01 30.71 12.47
C ILE A 248 -2.14 31.99 11.68
N TYR A 249 -2.01 31.89 10.35
CA TYR A 249 -2.22 32.97 9.41
C TYR A 249 -2.77 32.43 8.09
N GLY A 250 -3.75 33.13 7.51
CA GLY A 250 -4.37 32.70 6.27
C GLY A 250 -4.96 33.89 5.54
N GLN A 251 -4.15 34.61 4.78
CA GLN A 251 -4.59 35.77 3.96
C GLN A 251 -3.76 35.85 2.69
N ASN A 252 -4.40 36.38 1.65
CA ASN A 252 -3.79 36.49 0.33
C ASN A 252 -3.28 35.11 -0.14
N LYS A 253 -2.03 35.01 -0.54
CA LYS A 253 -1.40 33.77 -1.03
C LYS A 253 -0.60 33.02 0.02
N LYS A 254 -0.59 33.46 1.28
CA LYS A 254 0.15 32.85 2.38
C LYS A 254 -0.76 32.09 3.32
N LEU A 255 -0.30 30.92 3.73
CA LEU A 255 -0.96 30.08 4.73
C LEU A 255 0.10 29.57 5.71
N HIS A 256 -0.10 29.84 7.00
CA HIS A 256 0.75 29.41 8.07
C HIS A 256 -0.01 28.48 8.99
N LEU A 257 0.46 27.25 9.11
CA LEU A 257 -0.16 26.17 9.85
C LEU A 257 0.70 25.75 11.03
N PHE A 258 0.06 25.35 12.11
CA PHE A 258 0.68 24.66 13.22
C PHE A 258 -0.04 23.34 13.46
N HIS A 259 0.72 22.26 13.53
CA HIS A 259 0.24 20.89 13.74
C HIS A 259 0.72 20.31 15.05
N TRP A 260 -0.13 19.55 15.70
CA TRP A 260 0.22 18.66 16.81
C TRP A 260 -0.02 17.23 16.40
N LEU A 261 0.94 16.35 16.61
CA LEU A 261 0.78 14.91 16.47
C LEU A 261 0.67 14.29 17.85
N HIS A 262 -0.43 13.61 18.11
CA HIS A 262 -0.72 12.98 19.37
C HIS A 262 -0.78 11.47 19.24
N HIS A 263 -0.36 10.76 20.27
CA HIS A 263 -0.70 9.36 20.49
C HIS A 263 -2.17 9.22 20.93
N ASN A 264 -2.75 8.04 20.72
CA ASN A 264 -4.16 7.78 21.08
C ASN A 264 -4.49 7.95 22.58
N ASP A 265 -3.49 7.87 23.46
CA ASP A 265 -3.61 8.15 24.92
C ASP A 265 -3.60 9.66 25.25
N GLY A 266 -3.39 10.52 24.26
CA GLY A 266 -3.38 11.98 24.39
C GLY A 266 -2.01 12.63 24.59
N ARG A 267 -0.92 11.87 24.77
CA ARG A 267 0.44 12.44 24.86
C ARG A 267 0.86 13.05 23.54
N LEU A 268 1.62 14.13 23.61
CA LEU A 268 2.10 14.87 22.44
C LEU A 268 3.42 14.27 21.95
N LEU A 269 3.41 13.76 20.70
CA LEU A 269 4.57 13.11 20.07
C LEU A 269 5.47 14.10 19.33
N ALA A 270 4.86 15.03 18.62
CA ALA A 270 5.60 16.01 17.82
C ALA A 270 4.73 17.23 17.51
N THR A 271 5.39 18.33 17.12
CA THR A 271 4.74 19.51 16.54
C THR A 271 5.43 19.90 15.23
N ALA A 272 4.65 20.44 14.30
CA ALA A 272 5.20 21.03 13.08
C ALA A 272 4.58 22.40 12.80
N GLU A 273 5.42 23.28 12.29
CA GLU A 273 5.05 24.61 11.81
C GLU A 273 5.37 24.68 10.31
N HIS A 274 4.34 24.94 9.49
CA HIS A 274 4.45 24.97 8.04
C HIS A 274 4.08 26.35 7.51
N MET A 275 4.97 26.96 6.72
CA MET A 275 4.65 28.11 5.89
C MET A 275 4.40 27.65 4.46
N LEU A 276 3.23 27.98 3.92
CA LEU A 276 2.82 27.63 2.57
C LEU A 276 2.54 28.89 1.74
N ILE A 277 2.77 28.76 0.43
CA ILE A 277 2.45 29.80 -0.55
C ILE A 277 1.63 29.18 -1.67
N HIS A 278 0.53 29.84 -2.05
CA HIS A 278 -0.26 29.43 -3.20
C HIS A 278 0.46 29.77 -4.50
N VAL A 279 0.51 28.79 -5.42
CA VAL A 279 1.25 28.82 -6.68
C VAL A 279 0.34 28.41 -7.83
N ASP A 280 0.34 29.20 -8.89
CA ASP A 280 -0.25 28.81 -10.17
C ASP A 280 0.71 27.78 -10.85
N LEU A 281 0.17 26.60 -11.15
CA LEU A 281 1.00 25.50 -11.68
C LEU A 281 1.41 25.70 -13.14
N LYS A 282 0.75 26.57 -13.89
CA LYS A 282 1.09 26.87 -15.28
C LYS A 282 2.24 27.86 -15.36
N THR A 283 2.15 28.95 -14.61
CA THR A 283 3.19 29.99 -14.57
C THR A 283 4.31 29.70 -13.58
N ARG A 284 4.09 28.75 -12.66
CA ARG A 284 5.00 28.40 -11.55
C ARG A 284 5.29 29.59 -10.61
N GLY A 285 4.44 30.60 -10.66
CA GLY A 285 4.55 31.81 -9.85
C GLY A 285 3.54 31.84 -8.70
N ALA A 286 3.87 32.60 -7.65
CA ALA A 286 2.97 32.79 -6.52
C ALA A 286 1.71 33.56 -6.97
N SER A 287 0.53 33.00 -6.75
CA SER A 287 -0.78 33.51 -7.18
C SER A 287 -1.78 33.55 -6.03
N MET A 288 -2.89 34.24 -6.24
CA MET A 288 -4.02 34.20 -5.30
C MET A 288 -4.78 32.90 -5.46
N PRO A 289 -5.25 32.29 -4.36
CA PRO A 289 -6.20 31.17 -4.45
C PRO A 289 -7.56 31.64 -5.00
N SER A 290 -8.44 30.69 -5.35
CA SER A 290 -9.81 31.04 -5.73
C SER A 290 -10.57 31.66 -4.55
N ASP A 291 -11.63 32.41 -4.88
CA ASP A 291 -12.46 33.09 -3.87
C ASP A 291 -13.03 32.12 -2.83
N LEU A 292 -13.44 30.92 -3.25
CA LEU A 292 -13.95 29.87 -2.35
C LEU A 292 -12.89 29.40 -1.34
N VAL A 293 -11.70 29.09 -1.83
CA VAL A 293 -10.61 28.61 -0.98
C VAL A 293 -10.16 29.73 -0.04
N MET A 294 -10.06 30.94 -0.54
CA MET A 294 -9.70 32.12 0.26
C MET A 294 -10.73 32.40 1.36
N ASP A 295 -12.06 32.40 1.04
CA ASP A 295 -13.12 32.59 2.03
C ASP A 295 -13.03 31.54 3.15
N ARG A 296 -12.86 30.27 2.79
CA ARG A 296 -12.75 29.17 3.78
C ARG A 296 -11.53 29.33 4.68
N ILE A 297 -10.37 29.66 4.12
CA ILE A 297 -9.14 29.90 4.90
C ILE A 297 -9.34 31.09 5.83
N GLU A 298 -9.89 32.21 5.36
CA GLU A 298 -10.11 33.40 6.17
C GLU A 298 -11.12 33.12 7.31
N ARG A 299 -12.15 32.33 7.08
CA ARG A 299 -13.09 31.93 8.13
C ARG A 299 -12.41 31.09 9.20
N ILE A 300 -11.59 30.10 8.83
CA ILE A 300 -10.80 29.31 9.80
C ILE A 300 -9.85 30.25 10.55
N TYR A 301 -9.09 31.05 9.85
CA TYR A 301 -8.14 31.98 10.46
C TYR A 301 -8.81 32.94 11.44
N ASN A 302 -9.96 33.53 11.07
CA ASN A 302 -10.70 34.44 11.92
C ASN A 302 -11.25 33.79 13.21
N ALA A 303 -11.51 32.50 13.16
CA ALA A 303 -11.85 31.71 14.34
C ALA A 303 -10.59 31.35 15.16
N HIS A 304 -9.59 30.80 14.51
CA HIS A 304 -8.38 30.27 15.15
C HIS A 304 -7.47 31.34 15.75
N LYS A 305 -7.48 32.61 15.26
CA LYS A 305 -6.74 33.72 15.89
C LYS A 305 -7.21 34.06 17.31
N LYS A 306 -8.37 33.53 17.74
CA LYS A 306 -8.91 33.68 19.08
C LYS A 306 -8.44 32.56 20.02
N LEU A 307 -7.89 31.48 19.48
CA LEU A 307 -7.34 30.38 20.25
C LEU A 307 -6.00 30.78 20.88
N PRO A 308 -5.59 30.08 21.93
CA PRO A 308 -4.24 30.27 22.48
C PRO A 308 -3.16 30.07 21.41
N SER A 309 -2.12 30.87 21.48
CA SER A 309 -0.94 30.68 20.63
C SER A 309 -0.29 29.35 20.93
N PRO A 310 0.04 28.52 19.92
CA PRO A 310 0.71 27.26 20.15
C PRO A 310 2.05 27.41 20.88
N GLU A 311 2.32 26.49 21.78
CA GLU A 311 3.63 26.44 22.43
C GLU A 311 4.72 26.07 21.40
N GLY A 312 5.78 26.86 21.35
CA GLY A 312 6.91 26.62 20.44
C GLY A 312 6.73 27.17 19.03
N ILE A 313 5.70 27.94 18.78
CA ILE A 313 5.53 28.66 17.50
C ILE A 313 6.68 29.66 17.27
N SER A 314 7.12 29.76 16.00
CA SER A 314 8.17 30.68 15.55
C SER A 314 9.52 30.56 16.28
N ARG A 315 9.82 29.37 16.82
CA ARG A 315 11.14 29.10 17.42
C ARG A 315 12.17 28.75 16.36
N ALA A 316 13.40 29.20 16.56
CA ALA A 316 14.55 28.76 15.79
C ALA A 316 15.13 27.44 16.33
N VAL A 317 15.84 26.70 15.48
CA VAL A 317 16.57 25.49 15.90
C VAL A 317 17.62 25.88 16.96
N GLY A 318 17.59 25.19 18.08
CA GLY A 318 18.52 25.44 19.20
C GLY A 318 18.06 26.48 20.21
N ASP A 319 16.89 27.09 20.05
CA ASP A 319 16.30 27.93 21.10
C ASP A 319 16.08 27.10 22.36
N LYS A 320 16.44 27.69 23.50
CA LYS A 320 16.25 27.00 24.80
C LYS A 320 14.79 26.69 25.04
N VAL A 321 14.54 25.46 25.46
CA VAL A 321 13.23 24.95 25.86
C VAL A 321 12.81 25.61 27.17
#